data_69212541345802592d0c30a11964c525
#
_entry.id   69212541345802592d0c30a11964c525
#
_cell.length_a   1.000
_cell.length_b   1.000
_cell.length_c   1.000
_cell.angle_alpha   90.00
_cell.angle_beta   90.00
_cell.angle_gamma   90.00
#
_symmetry.space_group_name_H-M   'P 1'
#
loop_
_entity.id
_entity.type
_entity.pdbx_description
1 polymer ?
#
loop_
_entity_poly.entity_id
_entity_poly.type
_entity_poly.pdbx_seq_one_letter_code
_entity_poly.pdbx_strand_id
1 'polypeptide(L)'
;MNEIQRVHLVYPVGNRISTPDAIGRNLKLSIEKFYEVKTYNYAQLKTIHPGNADVLIGHWHPNPFTVFRMSAHKKGWKRVLALAPFCPDPTGWLNAFGNKIIEKCDRYLAITGNAWMKCLKDSPFQHWEPKIVHVDLAVDRADFPFIKKNFNPAGKRRFLYIGHTAWYKNISFLEKLAEEIPEIDFAWMGGNKSLNKIKGLGKFDFSKQEAKNLVQDYDFLLTVGTADANPTTILEAMAWGLIPVCSVQSGYEGFSGIRNISIDDMKDAVVTIKNLQSVSEEQLKLWQHENLDCLDNHFNWGRFCSQVLDEIESKYSPDLAEITPNNRLFLHAAAQESPHYWGRPVNLYRFIKTNLKYAF
;
A
#
# COMPACT_ATOMS: atom_id res chain seq x y z
N MET A 1 -28.29 23.63 0.43
CA MET A 1 -27.08 22.82 0.03
C MET A 1 -27.63 21.52 -0.51
N ASN A 2 -27.28 21.11 -1.73
CA ASN A 2 -27.73 19.82 -2.27
C ASN A 2 -27.08 18.71 -1.44
N GLU A 3 -27.89 17.87 -0.81
CA GLU A 3 -27.41 16.68 -0.11
C GLU A 3 -26.74 15.73 -1.11
N ILE A 4 -25.68 15.01 -0.65
CA ILE A 4 -25.06 13.97 -1.46
C ILE A 4 -26.12 12.89 -1.69
N GLN A 5 -26.32 12.51 -2.96
CA GLN A 5 -27.30 11.49 -3.31
C GLN A 5 -26.62 10.14 -3.54
N ARG A 6 -25.44 10.15 -4.20
CA ARG A 6 -24.81 8.93 -4.65
C ARG A 6 -23.28 9.02 -4.57
N VAL A 7 -22.67 7.90 -4.22
CA VAL A 7 -21.23 7.71 -4.27
C VAL A 7 -20.86 6.69 -5.35
N HIS A 8 -20.04 7.09 -6.29
CA HIS A 8 -19.43 6.22 -7.29
C HIS A 8 -18.08 5.73 -6.77
N LEU A 9 -18.04 4.49 -6.28
CA LEU A 9 -16.85 3.87 -5.70
C LEU A 9 -16.06 3.08 -6.75
N VAL A 10 -14.88 3.54 -7.08
CA VAL A 10 -13.99 2.94 -8.07
C VAL A 10 -12.96 2.04 -7.36
N TYR A 11 -13.45 0.91 -6.88
CA TYR A 11 -12.69 -0.18 -6.30
C TYR A 11 -13.36 -1.52 -6.62
N PRO A 12 -12.61 -2.61 -6.82
CA PRO A 12 -13.20 -3.94 -6.92
C PRO A 12 -13.86 -4.31 -5.59
N VAL A 13 -15.04 -4.93 -5.66
CA VAL A 13 -15.79 -5.41 -4.51
C VAL A 13 -15.91 -6.93 -4.65
N GLY A 14 -14.81 -7.64 -4.43
CA GLY A 14 -14.75 -9.09 -4.50
C GLY A 14 -14.54 -9.73 -3.13
N ASN A 15 -14.65 -11.06 -3.09
CA ASN A 15 -14.38 -11.84 -1.88
C ASN A 15 -12.92 -12.35 -1.81
N ARG A 16 -12.03 -11.81 -2.65
CA ARG A 16 -10.62 -12.20 -2.64
C ARG A 16 -9.91 -11.58 -1.43
N ILE A 17 -8.98 -12.31 -0.86
CA ILE A 17 -7.99 -11.79 0.07
C ILE A 17 -6.98 -10.99 -0.76
N SER A 18 -7.33 -9.75 -1.06
CA SER A 18 -6.47 -8.78 -1.74
C SER A 18 -6.77 -7.40 -1.22
N THR A 19 -5.77 -6.55 -1.11
CA THR A 19 -5.93 -5.18 -0.60
C THR A 19 -7.01 -4.38 -1.35
N PRO A 20 -7.04 -4.35 -2.69
CA PRO A 20 -8.07 -3.59 -3.40
C PRO A 20 -9.49 -4.12 -3.16
N ASP A 21 -9.68 -5.44 -3.12
CA ASP A 21 -11.00 -6.04 -2.83
C ASP A 21 -11.44 -5.75 -1.39
N ALA A 22 -10.51 -5.81 -0.43
CA ALA A 22 -10.79 -5.49 0.97
C ALA A 22 -11.19 -4.02 1.15
N ILE A 23 -10.45 -3.08 0.54
CA ILE A 23 -10.80 -1.64 0.53
C ILE A 23 -12.20 -1.45 -0.04
N GLY A 24 -12.45 -1.97 -1.25
CA GLY A 24 -13.73 -1.79 -1.93
C GLY A 24 -14.90 -2.37 -1.14
N ARG A 25 -14.75 -3.57 -0.57
CA ARG A 25 -15.77 -4.24 0.24
C ARG A 25 -16.11 -3.44 1.50
N ASN A 26 -15.11 -3.05 2.28
CA ASN A 26 -15.32 -2.34 3.54
C ASN A 26 -15.86 -0.93 3.33
N LEU A 27 -15.36 -0.20 2.32
CA LEU A 27 -15.90 1.10 1.95
C LEU A 27 -17.35 1.00 1.48
N LYS A 28 -17.66 0.05 0.60
CA LYS A 28 -19.03 -0.16 0.15
C LYS A 28 -19.99 -0.35 1.33
N LEU A 29 -19.68 -1.30 2.23
CA LEU A 29 -20.49 -1.60 3.41
C LEU A 29 -20.65 -0.40 4.36
N SER A 30 -19.63 0.45 4.47
CA SER A 30 -19.68 1.63 5.34
C SER A 30 -20.45 2.79 4.70
N ILE A 31 -20.25 3.04 3.41
CA ILE A 31 -20.85 4.16 2.69
C ILE A 31 -22.35 3.88 2.41
N GLU A 32 -22.74 2.63 2.16
CA GLU A 32 -24.14 2.23 1.91
C GLU A 32 -25.09 2.50 3.09
N LYS A 33 -24.54 2.71 4.29
CA LYS A 33 -25.35 3.10 5.46
C LYS A 33 -25.94 4.50 5.33
N PHE A 34 -25.36 5.35 4.46
CA PHE A 34 -25.70 6.78 4.35
C PHE A 34 -26.08 7.20 2.94
N TYR A 35 -25.57 6.50 1.89
CA TYR A 35 -25.68 6.91 0.49
C TYR A 35 -25.97 5.74 -0.44
N GLU A 36 -26.56 6.01 -1.60
CA GLU A 36 -26.58 5.04 -2.71
C GLU A 36 -25.15 4.84 -3.21
N VAL A 37 -24.67 3.59 -3.31
CA VAL A 37 -23.31 3.28 -3.79
C VAL A 37 -23.36 2.54 -5.12
N LYS A 38 -22.66 3.06 -6.12
CA LYS A 38 -22.37 2.36 -7.37
C LYS A 38 -20.90 1.99 -7.43
N THR A 39 -20.61 0.71 -7.63
CA THR A 39 -19.23 0.18 -7.63
C THR A 39 -18.70 -0.08 -9.03
N TYR A 40 -17.41 0.13 -9.22
CA TYR A 40 -16.70 -0.07 -10.48
C TYR A 40 -15.33 -0.68 -10.22
N ASN A 41 -14.92 -1.65 -11.02
CA ASN A 41 -13.53 -2.10 -11.00
C ASN A 41 -12.64 -1.00 -11.57
N TYR A 42 -11.57 -0.62 -10.87
CA TYR A 42 -10.70 0.49 -11.27
C TYR A 42 -10.02 0.28 -12.64
N ALA A 43 -9.86 -0.98 -13.09
CA ALA A 43 -9.27 -1.30 -14.39
C ALA A 43 -10.26 -1.20 -15.59
N GLN A 44 -11.55 -0.96 -15.34
CA GLN A 44 -12.54 -0.84 -16.42
C GLN A 44 -12.29 0.40 -17.27
N LEU A 45 -12.48 0.24 -18.59
CA LEU A 45 -12.57 1.36 -19.55
C LEU A 45 -14.01 1.86 -19.59
N LYS A 46 -14.34 2.77 -18.71
CA LYS A 46 -15.70 3.31 -18.59
C LYS A 46 -15.65 4.75 -18.10
N THR A 47 -16.44 5.60 -18.71
CA THR A 47 -16.64 6.98 -18.24
C THR A 47 -17.94 7.05 -17.44
N ILE A 48 -17.88 7.69 -16.27
CA ILE A 48 -19.03 8.03 -15.45
C ILE A 48 -19.33 9.51 -15.65
N HIS A 49 -20.58 9.85 -15.87
CA HIS A 49 -21.07 11.23 -15.83
C HIS A 49 -21.74 11.45 -14.50
N PRO A 50 -21.41 12.54 -13.76
CA PRO A 50 -22.05 12.84 -12.48
C PRO A 50 -23.52 13.21 -12.69
N GLY A 51 -24.35 12.77 -11.74
CA GLY A 51 -25.68 13.36 -11.51
C GLY A 51 -25.58 14.58 -10.59
N ASN A 52 -26.75 15.07 -10.13
CA ASN A 52 -26.76 16.15 -9.16
C ASN A 52 -26.21 15.65 -7.81
N ALA A 53 -25.19 16.34 -7.31
CA ALA A 53 -24.58 16.08 -6.00
C ALA A 53 -23.92 14.69 -5.84
N ASP A 54 -23.48 14.06 -6.93
CA ASP A 54 -22.74 12.80 -6.88
C ASP A 54 -21.29 13.02 -6.46
N VAL A 55 -20.74 12.01 -5.74
CA VAL A 55 -19.32 11.96 -5.32
C VAL A 55 -18.62 10.85 -6.09
N LEU A 56 -17.42 11.12 -6.59
CA LEU A 56 -16.52 10.13 -7.17
C LEU A 56 -15.39 9.86 -6.20
N ILE A 57 -15.21 8.60 -5.82
CA ILE A 57 -14.13 8.17 -4.95
C ILE A 57 -13.45 6.92 -5.49
N GLY A 58 -12.14 6.84 -5.40
CA GLY A 58 -11.47 5.59 -5.66
C GLY A 58 -10.06 5.67 -6.20
N HIS A 59 -9.60 4.52 -6.67
CA HIS A 59 -8.24 4.30 -7.09
C HIS A 59 -8.01 4.82 -8.52
N TRP A 60 -7.00 5.66 -8.66
CA TRP A 60 -6.57 6.18 -9.94
C TRP A 60 -5.52 5.27 -10.59
N HIS A 61 -5.77 4.15 -11.00
CA HIS A 61 -4.81 3.27 -11.66
C HIS A 61 -3.94 4.01 -12.71
N PRO A 62 -2.63 3.70 -12.87
CA PRO A 62 -1.71 4.43 -13.78
C PRO A 62 -2.18 4.47 -15.25
N ASN A 63 -2.96 3.49 -15.69
CA ASN A 63 -3.55 3.54 -17.02
C ASN A 63 -4.44 4.79 -17.19
N PRO A 64 -4.16 5.67 -18.18
CA PRO A 64 -4.91 6.90 -18.39
C PRO A 64 -6.37 6.70 -18.81
N PHE A 65 -6.73 5.52 -19.27
CA PHE A 65 -8.07 5.20 -19.76
C PHE A 65 -8.96 4.49 -18.74
N THR A 66 -8.57 4.46 -17.47
CA THR A 66 -9.38 3.84 -16.41
C THR A 66 -10.57 4.69 -16.02
N VAL A 67 -11.60 4.04 -15.45
CA VAL A 67 -12.87 4.68 -15.10
C VAL A 67 -12.70 5.94 -14.25
N PHE A 68 -11.86 5.89 -13.21
CA PHE A 68 -11.61 7.05 -12.35
C PHE A 68 -11.01 8.22 -13.13
N ARG A 69 -9.92 7.98 -13.86
CA ARG A 69 -9.19 9.03 -14.60
C ARG A 69 -10.03 9.63 -15.73
N MET A 70 -10.82 8.81 -16.42
CA MET A 70 -11.73 9.28 -17.49
C MET A 70 -12.93 10.06 -16.94
N SER A 71 -13.25 9.90 -15.66
CA SER A 71 -14.44 10.50 -15.04
C SER A 71 -14.11 11.73 -14.20
N ALA A 72 -12.97 11.74 -13.50
CA ALA A 72 -12.58 12.78 -12.54
C ALA A 72 -12.55 14.21 -13.13
N HIS A 73 -12.28 14.35 -14.45
CA HIS A 73 -12.26 15.65 -15.12
C HIS A 73 -13.64 16.17 -15.58
N LYS A 74 -14.70 15.36 -15.42
CA LYS A 74 -16.04 15.80 -15.79
C LYS A 74 -16.55 16.85 -14.79
N LYS A 75 -17.23 17.86 -15.32
CA LYS A 75 -17.90 18.85 -14.48
C LYS A 75 -19.19 18.28 -13.88
N GLY A 76 -19.53 18.73 -12.69
CA GLY A 76 -20.78 18.34 -12.02
C GLY A 76 -20.61 17.40 -10.84
N TRP A 77 -19.41 16.87 -10.56
CA TRP A 77 -19.13 16.20 -9.31
C TRP A 77 -19.28 17.17 -8.12
N LYS A 78 -19.94 16.73 -7.06
CA LYS A 78 -19.91 17.46 -5.79
C LYS A 78 -18.53 17.34 -5.14
N ARG A 79 -17.92 16.16 -5.22
CA ARG A 79 -16.53 15.89 -4.80
C ARG A 79 -15.88 14.81 -5.66
N VAL A 80 -14.58 14.93 -5.81
CA VAL A 80 -13.70 13.92 -6.41
C VAL A 80 -12.61 13.58 -5.39
N LEU A 81 -12.61 12.37 -4.87
CA LEU A 81 -11.67 11.88 -3.86
C LEU A 81 -10.81 10.77 -4.46
N ALA A 82 -9.53 11.03 -4.66
CA ALA A 82 -8.57 9.99 -5.05
C ALA A 82 -8.13 9.23 -3.79
N LEU A 83 -8.19 7.90 -3.81
CA LEU A 83 -7.75 7.04 -2.72
C LEU A 83 -6.76 6.03 -3.27
N ALA A 84 -5.49 6.15 -2.92
CA ALA A 84 -4.44 5.25 -3.42
C ALA A 84 -3.16 5.34 -2.58
N PRO A 85 -2.20 4.39 -2.76
CA PRO A 85 -0.87 4.50 -2.17
C PRO A 85 -0.18 5.81 -2.57
N PHE A 86 0.58 6.40 -1.64
CA PHE A 86 1.26 7.67 -1.82
C PHE A 86 2.68 7.62 -1.27
N CYS A 87 3.64 7.72 -2.18
CA CYS A 87 5.07 7.88 -1.89
C CYS A 87 5.58 9.08 -2.68
N PRO A 88 5.75 10.26 -2.10
CA PRO A 88 6.24 11.44 -2.80
C PRO A 88 7.76 11.37 -3.04
N ASP A 89 8.22 10.27 -3.63
CA ASP A 89 9.60 10.07 -4.06
C ASP A 89 9.82 10.71 -5.44
N PRO A 90 10.84 11.58 -5.62
CA PRO A 90 11.17 12.20 -6.89
C PRO A 90 11.46 11.22 -8.03
N THR A 91 11.86 9.98 -7.71
CA THR A 91 12.16 8.92 -8.69
C THR A 91 10.95 8.05 -9.00
N GLY A 92 9.86 8.16 -8.23
CA GLY A 92 8.69 7.29 -8.34
C GLY A 92 7.70 7.72 -9.43
N TRP A 93 6.97 6.74 -9.92
CA TRP A 93 5.95 6.87 -10.97
C TRP A 93 4.75 7.77 -10.55
N LEU A 94 4.49 7.93 -9.25
CA LEU A 94 3.48 8.84 -8.74
C LEU A 94 3.74 10.27 -9.25
N ASN A 95 4.99 10.65 -9.36
CA ASN A 95 5.40 11.97 -9.82
C ASN A 95 5.08 12.21 -11.29
N ALA A 96 5.14 11.17 -12.12
CA ALA A 96 4.80 11.27 -13.54
C ALA A 96 3.31 11.53 -13.77
N PHE A 97 2.44 11.07 -12.88
CA PHE A 97 0.99 11.11 -13.03
C PHE A 97 0.29 11.87 -11.90
N GLY A 98 0.95 12.08 -10.76
CA GLY A 98 0.39 12.67 -9.56
C GLY A 98 -0.20 14.06 -9.80
N ASN A 99 0.49 14.94 -10.49
CA ASN A 99 0.01 16.27 -10.85
C ASN A 99 -1.41 16.23 -11.44
N LYS A 100 -1.60 15.40 -12.49
CA LYS A 100 -2.88 15.34 -13.21
C LYS A 100 -4.02 14.78 -12.35
N ILE A 101 -3.72 13.96 -11.37
CA ILE A 101 -4.73 13.43 -10.45
C ILE A 101 -5.01 14.44 -9.35
N ILE A 102 -3.97 15.01 -8.75
CA ILE A 102 -4.10 15.97 -7.65
C ILE A 102 -4.79 17.25 -8.12
N GLU A 103 -4.51 17.71 -9.33
CA GLU A 103 -5.24 18.84 -9.94
C GLU A 103 -6.75 18.61 -10.05
N LYS A 104 -7.18 17.38 -10.30
CA LYS A 104 -8.58 17.02 -10.61
C LYS A 104 -9.38 16.50 -9.43
N CYS A 105 -8.72 16.13 -8.34
CA CYS A 105 -9.41 15.71 -7.13
C CYS A 105 -9.50 16.87 -6.12
N ASP A 106 -10.57 16.90 -5.35
CA ASP A 106 -10.72 17.81 -4.22
C ASP A 106 -9.78 17.40 -3.09
N ARG A 107 -9.65 16.09 -2.86
CA ARG A 107 -8.71 15.53 -1.87
C ARG A 107 -8.07 14.25 -2.40
N TYR A 108 -6.84 14.03 -1.98
CA TYR A 108 -6.12 12.78 -2.19
C TYR A 108 -5.97 12.07 -0.84
N LEU A 109 -6.72 10.99 -0.68
CA LEU A 109 -6.68 10.11 0.49
C LEU A 109 -5.46 9.20 0.33
N ALA A 110 -4.37 9.60 0.92
CA ALA A 110 -3.06 9.01 0.76
C ALA A 110 -2.90 7.80 1.70
N ILE A 111 -2.95 6.60 1.14
CA ILE A 111 -2.55 5.39 1.86
C ILE A 111 -1.02 5.45 1.95
N THR A 112 -0.50 5.80 3.13
CA THR A 112 0.92 6.12 3.31
C THR A 112 1.31 6.02 4.79
N GLY A 113 2.48 6.54 5.16
CA GLY A 113 2.94 6.62 6.54
C GLY A 113 3.59 7.96 6.86
N ASN A 114 3.87 8.19 8.14
CA ASN A 114 4.40 9.45 8.64
C ASN A 114 5.73 9.85 7.98
N ALA A 115 6.59 8.88 7.67
CA ALA A 115 7.86 9.16 6.97
C ALA A 115 7.61 9.85 5.61
N TRP A 116 6.63 9.40 4.85
CA TRP A 116 6.27 9.99 3.57
C TRP A 116 5.59 11.34 3.70
N MET A 117 4.77 11.53 4.74
CA MET A 117 4.18 12.85 5.02
C MET A 117 5.25 13.88 5.41
N LYS A 118 6.31 13.48 6.14
CA LYS A 118 7.47 14.34 6.40
C LYS A 118 8.23 14.63 5.09
N CYS A 119 8.52 13.60 4.29
CA CYS A 119 9.18 13.79 2.99
C CYS A 119 8.41 14.74 2.06
N LEU A 120 7.09 14.73 2.08
CA LEU A 120 6.27 15.64 1.29
C LEU A 120 6.59 17.11 1.60
N LYS A 121 6.74 17.47 2.87
CA LYS A 121 7.01 18.85 3.33
C LYS A 121 8.34 19.40 2.81
N ASP A 122 9.34 18.52 2.69
CA ASP A 122 10.70 18.91 2.27
C ASP A 122 10.96 18.61 0.79
N SER A 123 9.93 18.23 0.04
CA SER A 123 10.03 17.81 -1.36
C SER A 123 9.54 18.91 -2.33
N PRO A 124 9.87 18.80 -3.63
CA PRO A 124 9.28 19.63 -4.68
C PRO A 124 7.75 19.53 -4.77
N PHE A 125 7.14 18.57 -4.05
CA PHE A 125 5.70 18.28 -4.03
C PHE A 125 4.98 18.88 -2.83
N GLN A 126 5.66 19.69 -2.01
CA GLN A 126 5.07 20.36 -0.85
C GLN A 126 3.76 21.11 -1.18
N HIS A 127 3.67 21.68 -2.37
CA HIS A 127 2.47 22.37 -2.85
C HIS A 127 1.22 21.46 -2.94
N TRP A 128 1.35 20.13 -2.87
CA TRP A 128 0.23 19.20 -2.80
C TRP A 128 -0.32 19.02 -1.39
N GLU A 129 0.45 19.38 -0.35
CA GLU A 129 0.08 19.14 1.05
C GLU A 129 -1.37 19.56 1.38
N PRO A 130 -1.91 20.70 0.92
CA PRO A 130 -3.30 21.07 1.22
C PRO A 130 -4.36 20.09 0.73
N LYS A 131 -4.05 19.27 -0.29
CA LYS A 131 -4.96 18.23 -0.81
C LYS A 131 -4.74 16.85 -0.23
N ILE A 132 -3.61 16.58 0.39
CA ILE A 132 -3.26 15.26 0.89
C ILE A 132 -3.88 15.02 2.26
N VAL A 133 -4.56 13.91 2.42
CA VAL A 133 -5.07 13.40 3.70
C VAL A 133 -4.42 12.05 3.97
N HIS A 134 -3.67 11.93 5.04
CA HIS A 134 -3.07 10.67 5.44
C HIS A 134 -4.14 9.69 5.91
N VAL A 135 -4.13 8.49 5.33
CA VAL A 135 -5.01 7.39 5.71
C VAL A 135 -4.15 6.14 5.90
N ASP A 136 -4.23 5.54 7.08
CA ASP A 136 -3.57 4.27 7.36
C ASP A 136 -4.41 3.10 6.85
N LEU A 137 -3.76 2.16 6.16
CA LEU A 137 -4.43 0.96 5.69
C LEU A 137 -4.87 0.07 6.88
N ALA A 138 -5.76 -0.86 6.60
CA ALA A 138 -6.33 -1.75 7.60
C ALA A 138 -6.22 -3.22 7.17
N VAL A 139 -6.39 -4.12 8.12
CA VAL A 139 -6.49 -5.56 7.89
C VAL A 139 -7.69 -6.15 8.64
N ASP A 140 -8.26 -7.22 8.10
CA ASP A 140 -9.28 -8.00 8.79
C ASP A 140 -8.63 -9.16 9.52
N ARG A 141 -8.63 -9.14 10.85
CA ARG A 141 -8.07 -10.22 11.66
C ARG A 141 -8.78 -11.56 11.49
N ALA A 142 -10.01 -11.58 10.99
CA ALA A 142 -10.70 -12.83 10.68
C ALA A 142 -10.06 -13.53 9.46
N ASP A 143 -9.58 -12.77 8.50
CA ASP A 143 -8.85 -13.31 7.34
C ASP A 143 -7.42 -13.76 7.74
N PHE A 144 -6.82 -13.11 8.75
CA PHE A 144 -5.46 -13.34 9.23
C PHE A 144 -5.45 -13.69 10.72
N PRO A 145 -5.86 -14.93 11.11
CA PRO A 145 -5.93 -15.32 12.51
C PRO A 145 -4.55 -15.43 13.16
N PHE A 146 -4.49 -15.16 14.46
CA PHE A 146 -3.28 -15.32 15.25
C PHE A 146 -2.81 -16.78 15.27
N ILE A 147 -1.62 -17.05 14.73
CA ILE A 147 -1.03 -18.40 14.59
C ILE A 147 0.31 -18.58 15.29
N LYS A 148 1.14 -17.52 15.38
CA LYS A 148 2.47 -17.58 16.00
C LYS A 148 2.38 -17.53 17.52
N LYS A 149 2.37 -18.71 18.17
CA LYS A 149 2.26 -18.83 19.63
C LYS A 149 3.63 -18.85 20.33
N ASN A 150 4.63 -19.44 19.68
CA ASN A 150 5.97 -19.61 20.23
C ASN A 150 7.00 -19.12 19.23
N PHE A 151 8.07 -18.53 19.74
CA PHE A 151 9.20 -18.09 18.93
C PHE A 151 10.29 -19.15 18.88
N ASN A 152 11.08 -19.20 17.80
CA ASN A 152 12.27 -20.02 17.75
C ASN A 152 13.26 -19.59 18.85
N PRO A 153 14.18 -20.43 19.33
CA PRO A 153 15.16 -20.04 20.34
C PRO A 153 16.03 -18.86 19.90
N ALA A 154 16.54 -18.09 20.86
CA ALA A 154 17.54 -17.06 20.60
C ALA A 154 18.74 -17.65 19.82
N GLY A 155 19.25 -16.92 18.86
CA GLY A 155 20.28 -17.39 17.91
C GLY A 155 19.78 -18.29 16.79
N LYS A 156 18.49 -18.66 16.77
CA LYS A 156 17.86 -19.47 15.72
C LYS A 156 16.59 -18.81 15.17
N ARG A 157 16.46 -17.49 15.32
CA ARG A 157 15.32 -16.72 14.79
C ARG A 157 15.33 -16.73 13.27
N ARG A 158 14.14 -16.82 12.66
CA ARG A 158 13.94 -16.97 11.22
C ARG A 158 13.20 -15.79 10.64
N PHE A 159 13.61 -15.35 9.45
CA PHE A 159 13.05 -14.19 8.76
C PHE A 159 12.34 -14.60 7.49
N LEU A 160 11.17 -14.04 7.27
CA LEU A 160 10.33 -14.31 6.11
C LEU A 160 10.09 -13.02 5.32
N TYR A 161 10.35 -13.03 4.04
CA TYR A 161 9.85 -12.04 3.11
C TYR A 161 8.60 -12.58 2.40
N ILE A 162 7.53 -11.78 2.34
CA ILE A 162 6.30 -12.10 1.61
C ILE A 162 6.04 -11.01 0.58
N GLY A 163 6.02 -11.37 -0.71
CA GLY A 163 5.72 -10.41 -1.77
C GLY A 163 6.35 -10.75 -3.11
N HIS A 164 6.04 -9.92 -4.10
CA HIS A 164 6.64 -9.98 -5.44
C HIS A 164 7.99 -9.24 -5.47
N THR A 165 8.69 -9.35 -6.60
CA THR A 165 10.06 -8.81 -6.79
C THR A 165 10.07 -7.52 -7.63
N ALA A 166 9.08 -6.64 -7.49
CA ALA A 166 9.11 -5.34 -8.15
C ALA A 166 10.24 -4.47 -7.59
N TRP A 167 10.73 -3.53 -8.40
CA TRP A 167 11.90 -2.70 -8.08
C TRP A 167 11.80 -2.00 -6.71
N TYR A 168 10.64 -1.46 -6.36
CA TYR A 168 10.41 -0.76 -5.10
C TYR A 168 10.40 -1.66 -3.86
N LYS A 169 10.37 -2.98 -4.04
CA LYS A 169 10.54 -3.96 -2.94
C LYS A 169 12.01 -4.19 -2.55
N ASN A 170 12.95 -3.65 -3.35
CA ASN A 170 14.38 -3.62 -3.05
C ASN A 170 15.00 -5.01 -2.76
N ILE A 171 14.63 -6.00 -3.57
CA ILE A 171 15.05 -7.38 -3.36
C ILE A 171 16.59 -7.54 -3.43
N SER A 172 17.27 -6.72 -4.24
CA SER A 172 18.74 -6.73 -4.31
C SER A 172 19.41 -6.38 -2.98
N PHE A 173 18.80 -5.51 -2.17
CA PHE A 173 19.29 -5.23 -0.82
C PHE A 173 19.08 -6.44 0.10
N LEU A 174 17.93 -7.10 0.02
CA LEU A 174 17.62 -8.28 0.82
C LEU A 174 18.57 -9.44 0.50
N GLU A 175 18.90 -9.65 -0.79
CA GLU A 175 19.88 -10.65 -1.22
C GLU A 175 21.28 -10.35 -0.67
N LYS A 176 21.75 -9.10 -0.77
CA LYS A 176 23.03 -8.67 -0.20
C LYS A 176 23.06 -8.83 1.33
N LEU A 177 21.98 -8.46 2.02
CA LEU A 177 21.89 -8.66 3.46
C LEU A 177 22.02 -10.14 3.84
N ALA A 178 21.37 -11.04 3.09
CA ALA A 178 21.51 -12.48 3.30
C ALA A 178 22.91 -13.03 2.97
N GLU A 179 23.65 -12.39 2.06
CA GLU A 179 25.06 -12.71 1.77
C GLU A 179 25.99 -12.30 2.92
N GLU A 180 25.74 -11.14 3.55
CA GLU A 180 26.55 -10.63 4.67
C GLU A 180 26.38 -11.43 5.98
N ILE A 181 25.26 -12.13 6.14
CA ILE A 181 24.91 -12.90 7.34
C ILE A 181 24.37 -14.30 6.98
N PRO A 182 25.20 -15.14 6.33
CA PRO A 182 24.77 -16.44 5.80
C PRO A 182 24.34 -17.45 6.88
N GLU A 183 24.67 -17.19 8.14
CA GLU A 183 24.24 -17.99 9.31
C GLU A 183 22.78 -17.80 9.68
N ILE A 184 22.09 -16.80 9.13
CA ILE A 184 20.70 -16.50 9.45
C ILE A 184 19.76 -17.08 8.37
N ASP A 185 18.67 -17.69 8.80
CA ASP A 185 17.68 -18.32 7.91
C ASP A 185 16.71 -17.26 7.37
N PHE A 186 16.87 -16.95 6.07
CA PHE A 186 15.96 -16.12 5.30
C PHE A 186 15.16 -16.95 4.31
N ALA A 187 13.86 -16.71 4.26
CA ALA A 187 12.99 -17.33 3.28
C ALA A 187 12.07 -16.34 2.57
N TRP A 188 11.55 -16.74 1.42
CA TRP A 188 10.68 -15.93 0.57
C TRP A 188 9.45 -16.71 0.11
N MET A 189 8.28 -16.09 0.33
CA MET A 189 6.99 -16.48 -0.25
C MET A 189 6.54 -15.43 -1.27
N GLY A 190 6.35 -15.81 -2.53
CA GLY A 190 5.86 -14.87 -3.54
C GLY A 190 6.22 -15.19 -4.97
N GLY A 191 7.09 -16.14 -5.21
CA GLY A 191 7.47 -16.57 -6.56
C GLY A 191 8.16 -17.92 -6.58
N ASN A 192 8.32 -18.46 -7.79
CA ASN A 192 8.93 -19.79 -8.02
C ASN A 192 10.43 -19.69 -8.36
N LYS A 193 11.01 -18.49 -8.36
CA LYS A 193 12.44 -18.32 -8.61
C LYS A 193 13.17 -18.30 -7.26
N SER A 194 14.33 -18.92 -7.18
CA SER A 194 15.22 -18.74 -6.03
C SER A 194 15.79 -17.34 -6.05
N LEU A 195 15.85 -16.70 -4.90
CA LEU A 195 16.65 -15.52 -4.64
C LEU A 195 18.01 -15.98 -4.11
N ASN A 196 19.05 -15.19 -4.34
CA ASN A 196 20.40 -15.55 -3.89
C ASN A 196 20.42 -15.62 -2.34
N LYS A 197 20.93 -16.75 -1.79
CA LYS A 197 21.00 -17.01 -0.33
C LYS A 197 19.67 -16.94 0.43
N ILE A 198 18.53 -16.85 -0.27
CA ILE A 198 17.19 -16.80 0.35
C ILE A 198 16.40 -18.02 -0.14
N LYS A 199 15.91 -18.81 0.80
CA LYS A 199 15.15 -20.02 0.50
C LYS A 199 13.79 -19.65 -0.11
N GLY A 200 13.58 -19.97 -1.39
CA GLY A 200 12.27 -19.83 -2.03
C GLY A 200 11.30 -20.90 -1.55
N LEU A 201 10.15 -20.50 -1.05
CA LEU A 201 9.10 -21.41 -0.57
C LEU A 201 7.99 -21.57 -1.61
N GLY A 202 7.93 -20.70 -2.63
CA GLY A 202 6.92 -20.73 -3.68
C GLY A 202 5.80 -19.70 -3.49
N LYS A 203 4.74 -19.85 -4.26
CA LYS A 203 3.51 -19.06 -4.16
C LYS A 203 2.48 -19.79 -3.33
N PHE A 204 1.85 -19.08 -2.41
CA PHE A 204 0.81 -19.64 -1.53
C PHE A 204 -0.47 -18.81 -1.59
N ASP A 205 -1.57 -19.50 -1.37
CA ASP A 205 -2.87 -18.91 -1.08
C ASP A 205 -3.01 -18.82 0.45
N PHE A 206 -2.91 -17.62 0.99
CA PHE A 206 -2.98 -17.39 2.44
C PHE A 206 -4.35 -17.68 3.08
N SER A 207 -5.37 -17.97 2.28
CA SER A 207 -6.62 -18.54 2.78
C SER A 207 -6.46 -20.00 3.24
N LYS A 208 -5.41 -20.69 2.77
CA LYS A 208 -5.16 -22.12 3.02
C LYS A 208 -4.32 -22.36 4.26
N GLN A 209 -4.62 -23.46 4.96
CA GLN A 209 -3.92 -23.84 6.19
C GLN A 209 -2.43 -24.15 5.94
N GLU A 210 -2.07 -24.66 4.76
CA GLU A 210 -0.69 -24.94 4.37
C GLU A 210 0.19 -23.69 4.46
N ALA A 211 -0.28 -22.57 3.90
CA ALA A 211 0.44 -21.28 3.97
C ALA A 211 0.62 -20.82 5.43
N LYS A 212 -0.44 -20.93 6.24
CA LYS A 212 -0.41 -20.56 7.67
C LYS A 212 0.57 -21.40 8.47
N ASN A 213 0.63 -22.72 8.19
CA ASN A 213 1.58 -23.63 8.83
C ASN A 213 3.04 -23.27 8.51
N LEU A 214 3.32 -22.82 7.28
CA LEU A 214 4.65 -22.35 6.90
C LEU A 214 5.00 -21.01 7.54
N VAL A 215 4.06 -20.06 7.57
CA VAL A 215 4.29 -18.73 8.17
C VAL A 215 4.63 -18.83 9.65
N GLN A 216 3.97 -19.70 10.41
CA GLN A 216 4.23 -19.84 11.86
C GLN A 216 5.64 -20.34 12.21
N ASP A 217 6.39 -20.92 11.26
CA ASP A 217 7.77 -21.36 11.44
C ASP A 217 8.77 -20.17 11.52
N TYR A 218 8.34 -18.97 11.11
CA TYR A 218 9.15 -17.76 11.10
C TYR A 218 8.79 -16.85 12.27
N ASP A 219 9.76 -16.02 12.71
CA ASP A 219 9.59 -15.12 13.86
C ASP A 219 9.35 -13.69 13.40
N PHE A 220 10.00 -13.31 12.29
CA PHE A 220 9.99 -11.97 11.77
C PHE A 220 9.48 -11.94 10.31
N LEU A 221 8.64 -10.96 10.00
CA LEU A 221 8.44 -10.53 8.62
C LEU A 221 9.47 -9.45 8.30
N LEU A 222 10.28 -9.64 7.26
CA LEU A 222 11.27 -8.66 6.83
C LEU A 222 10.88 -8.03 5.49
N THR A 223 10.77 -6.70 5.46
CA THR A 223 10.56 -5.92 4.23
C THR A 223 11.54 -4.76 4.15
N VAL A 224 12.15 -4.57 2.99
CA VAL A 224 13.21 -3.58 2.75
C VAL A 224 12.87 -2.64 1.60
N GLY A 225 11.59 -2.37 1.38
CA GLY A 225 11.11 -1.55 0.27
C GLY A 225 11.63 -0.11 0.32
N THR A 226 11.92 0.45 -0.85
CA THR A 226 12.36 1.85 -1.02
C THR A 226 11.19 2.82 -1.22
N ALA A 227 10.06 2.34 -1.77
CA ALA A 227 8.90 3.15 -2.09
C ALA A 227 7.61 2.30 -2.03
N ASP A 228 7.40 1.63 -0.91
CA ASP A 228 6.29 0.70 -0.68
C ASP A 228 5.40 1.23 0.43
N ALA A 229 4.57 2.20 0.10
CA ALA A 229 3.73 2.87 1.07
C ALA A 229 2.70 1.91 1.68
N ASN A 230 2.77 1.73 2.98
CA ASN A 230 1.80 1.02 3.81
C ASN A 230 1.46 -0.40 3.29
N PRO A 231 2.47 -1.29 3.06
CA PRO A 231 2.21 -2.64 2.56
C PRO A 231 1.39 -3.46 3.56
N THR A 232 0.29 -4.05 3.07
CA THR A 232 -0.61 -4.88 3.90
C THR A 232 0.07 -6.07 4.53
N THR A 233 1.12 -6.61 3.91
CA THR A 233 1.86 -7.76 4.44
C THR A 233 2.41 -7.51 5.84
N ILE A 234 2.69 -6.26 6.21
CA ILE A 234 3.10 -5.89 7.58
C ILE A 234 1.94 -6.08 8.54
N LEU A 235 0.75 -5.57 8.22
CA LEU A 235 -0.44 -5.73 9.04
C LEU A 235 -0.89 -7.20 9.12
N GLU A 236 -0.79 -7.93 8.03
CA GLU A 236 -1.04 -9.37 7.95
C GLU A 236 -0.10 -10.15 8.87
N ALA A 237 1.19 -9.81 8.87
CA ALA A 237 2.18 -10.41 9.77
C ALA A 237 1.91 -10.10 11.25
N MET A 238 1.55 -8.86 11.57
CA MET A 238 1.11 -8.48 12.93
C MET A 238 -0.07 -9.34 13.38
N ALA A 239 -1.07 -9.50 12.51
CA ALA A 239 -2.25 -10.31 12.81
C ALA A 239 -1.91 -11.79 13.03
N TRP A 240 -1.01 -12.36 12.24
CA TRP A 240 -0.50 -13.73 12.45
C TRP A 240 0.36 -13.87 13.71
N GLY A 241 0.85 -12.76 14.25
CA GLY A 241 1.70 -12.72 15.43
C GLY A 241 3.20 -12.75 15.14
N LEU A 242 3.63 -12.54 13.90
CA LEU A 242 5.03 -12.28 13.57
C LEU A 242 5.41 -10.85 13.97
N ILE A 243 6.70 -10.64 14.24
CA ILE A 243 7.22 -9.29 14.50
C ILE A 243 7.67 -8.68 13.16
N PRO A 244 7.07 -7.56 12.71
CA PRO A 244 7.53 -6.89 11.51
C PRO A 244 8.89 -6.19 11.72
N VAL A 245 9.77 -6.37 10.73
CA VAL A 245 11.02 -5.64 10.55
C VAL A 245 10.95 -4.97 9.19
N CYS A 246 10.89 -3.67 9.14
CA CYS A 246 10.67 -2.98 7.88
C CYS A 246 11.46 -1.68 7.74
N SER A 247 11.73 -1.26 6.51
CA SER A 247 12.26 0.07 6.24
C SER A 247 11.25 1.15 6.68
N VAL A 248 11.74 2.33 7.03
CA VAL A 248 10.88 3.48 7.36
C VAL A 248 10.02 3.90 6.16
N GLN A 249 10.48 3.64 4.94
CA GLN A 249 9.76 3.86 3.68
C GLN A 249 8.52 2.96 3.52
N SER A 250 8.39 1.93 4.36
CA SER A 250 7.15 1.14 4.46
C SER A 250 6.01 1.87 5.18
N GLY A 251 6.30 3.02 5.83
CA GLY A 251 5.27 3.87 6.42
C GLY A 251 4.82 3.47 7.82
N TYR A 252 5.51 2.55 8.49
CA TYR A 252 5.18 2.07 9.84
C TYR A 252 6.21 2.53 10.90
N GLU A 253 6.83 3.69 10.70
CA GLU A 253 7.74 4.28 11.67
C GLU A 253 7.00 4.72 12.94
N GLY A 254 7.58 4.42 14.11
CA GLY A 254 7.10 4.91 15.42
C GLY A 254 6.09 4.00 16.12
N PHE A 255 5.74 2.85 15.55
CA PHE A 255 4.91 1.84 16.24
C PHE A 255 5.79 0.90 17.08
N SER A 256 5.49 0.80 18.37
CA SER A 256 6.36 0.15 19.38
C SER A 256 6.62 -1.34 19.12
N GLY A 257 5.67 -2.07 18.57
CA GLY A 257 5.81 -3.48 18.20
C GLY A 257 6.51 -3.73 16.85
N ILE A 258 6.79 -2.69 16.06
CA ILE A 258 7.44 -2.78 14.74
C ILE A 258 8.91 -2.37 14.85
N ARG A 259 9.81 -3.10 14.20
CA ARG A 259 11.24 -2.79 14.17
C ARG A 259 11.60 -2.16 12.83
N ASN A 260 12.31 -1.03 12.87
CA ASN A 260 12.80 -0.41 11.65
C ASN A 260 14.23 -0.88 11.33
N ILE A 261 14.51 -1.05 10.04
CA ILE A 261 15.81 -1.42 9.50
C ILE A 261 16.26 -0.37 8.49
N SER A 262 17.53 0.01 8.54
CA SER A 262 18.12 0.88 7.53
C SER A 262 18.24 0.15 6.19
N ILE A 263 17.95 0.84 5.10
CA ILE A 263 18.19 0.36 3.73
C ILE A 263 19.27 1.14 3.02
N ASP A 264 19.80 2.17 3.65
CA ASP A 264 20.87 3.04 3.15
C ASP A 264 22.23 2.67 3.76
N ASP A 265 22.24 1.95 4.89
CA ASP A 265 23.42 1.47 5.57
C ASP A 265 23.34 -0.06 5.83
N MET A 266 24.09 -0.82 5.03
CA MET A 266 24.16 -2.28 5.14
C MET A 266 24.74 -2.73 6.48
N LYS A 267 25.71 -2.01 7.05
CA LYS A 267 26.31 -2.39 8.34
C LYS A 267 25.31 -2.25 9.48
N ASP A 268 24.55 -1.17 9.49
CA ASP A 268 23.48 -0.96 10.46
C ASP A 268 22.38 -2.02 10.31
N ALA A 269 22.00 -2.36 9.07
CA ALA A 269 21.05 -3.43 8.81
C ALA A 269 21.51 -4.78 9.35
N VAL A 270 22.78 -5.14 9.13
CA VAL A 270 23.39 -6.37 9.67
C VAL A 270 23.36 -6.36 11.20
N VAL A 271 23.74 -5.26 11.84
CA VAL A 271 23.69 -5.12 13.30
C VAL A 271 22.26 -5.29 13.81
N THR A 272 21.30 -4.66 13.16
CA THR A 272 19.87 -4.77 13.51
C THR A 272 19.40 -6.23 13.46
N ILE A 273 19.66 -6.95 12.38
CA ILE A 273 19.26 -8.37 12.26
C ILE A 273 19.97 -9.25 13.30
N LYS A 274 21.26 -9.04 13.55
CA LYS A 274 22.01 -9.79 14.57
C LYS A 274 21.49 -9.53 15.99
N ASN A 275 21.11 -8.29 16.30
CA ASN A 275 20.51 -7.96 17.60
C ASN A 275 19.15 -8.66 17.78
N LEU A 276 18.34 -8.77 16.72
CA LEU A 276 17.05 -9.47 16.77
C LEU A 276 17.21 -10.97 17.05
N GLN A 277 18.35 -11.59 16.72
CA GLN A 277 18.65 -12.97 17.06
C GLN A 277 18.75 -13.21 18.58
N SER A 278 19.18 -12.21 19.34
CA SER A 278 19.42 -12.31 20.79
C SER A 278 18.26 -11.79 21.65
N VAL A 279 17.20 -11.26 21.03
CA VAL A 279 16.03 -10.73 21.77
C VAL A 279 15.35 -11.85 22.57
N SER A 280 15.02 -11.57 23.82
CA SER A 280 14.33 -12.53 24.69
C SER A 280 12.91 -12.84 24.18
N GLU A 281 12.39 -14.01 24.55
CA GLU A 281 11.02 -14.39 24.15
C GLU A 281 9.99 -13.47 24.81
N GLU A 282 10.23 -13.01 26.03
CA GLU A 282 9.37 -12.08 26.73
C GLU A 282 9.25 -10.76 25.97
N GLN A 283 10.37 -10.24 25.45
CA GLN A 283 10.36 -9.01 24.64
C GLN A 283 9.63 -9.20 23.31
N LEU A 284 9.78 -10.36 22.65
CA LEU A 284 9.05 -10.67 21.43
C LEU A 284 7.54 -10.77 21.68
N LYS A 285 7.14 -11.38 22.81
CA LYS A 285 5.72 -11.44 23.23
C LYS A 285 5.15 -10.07 23.56
N LEU A 286 5.95 -9.19 24.17
CA LEU A 286 5.54 -7.81 24.39
C LEU A 286 5.28 -7.09 23.05
N TRP A 287 6.21 -7.14 22.10
CA TRP A 287 6.02 -6.55 20.77
C TRP A 287 4.83 -7.16 20.02
N GLN A 288 4.60 -8.45 20.17
CA GLN A 288 3.45 -9.14 19.59
C GLN A 288 2.13 -8.60 20.15
N HIS A 289 2.07 -8.39 21.48
CA HIS A 289 0.91 -7.78 22.12
C HIS A 289 0.67 -6.34 21.65
N GLU A 290 1.71 -5.52 21.65
CA GLU A 290 1.67 -4.14 21.15
C GLU A 290 1.18 -4.08 19.68
N ASN A 291 1.60 -5.02 18.84
CA ASN A 291 1.15 -5.14 17.45
C ASN A 291 -0.35 -5.47 17.37
N LEU A 292 -0.85 -6.39 18.18
CA LEU A 292 -2.27 -6.73 18.20
C LEU A 292 -3.13 -5.56 18.68
N ASP A 293 -2.69 -4.87 19.74
CA ASP A 293 -3.36 -3.66 20.23
C ASP A 293 -3.37 -2.56 19.14
N CYS A 294 -2.29 -2.43 18.41
CA CYS A 294 -2.18 -1.47 17.32
C CYS A 294 -3.13 -1.80 16.16
N LEU A 295 -3.30 -3.08 15.83
CA LEU A 295 -4.30 -3.50 14.84
C LEU A 295 -5.73 -3.16 15.28
N ASP A 296 -6.06 -3.44 16.54
CA ASP A 296 -7.41 -3.23 17.06
C ASP A 296 -7.76 -1.73 17.18
N ASN A 297 -6.79 -0.90 17.56
CA ASN A 297 -7.03 0.52 17.84
C ASN A 297 -6.66 1.46 16.71
N HIS A 298 -5.75 1.07 15.80
CA HIS A 298 -5.22 1.97 14.77
C HIS A 298 -5.45 1.43 13.35
N PHE A 299 -5.03 0.21 13.01
CA PHE A 299 -5.09 -0.33 11.65
C PHE A 299 -6.35 -1.18 11.41
N ASN A 300 -7.52 -0.62 11.68
CA ASN A 300 -8.80 -1.29 11.55
C ASN A 300 -9.71 -0.61 10.51
N TRP A 301 -10.61 -1.38 9.92
CA TRP A 301 -11.51 -0.89 8.87
C TRP A 301 -12.51 0.16 9.36
N GLY A 302 -12.87 0.14 10.65
CA GLY A 302 -13.75 1.16 11.22
C GLY A 302 -13.12 2.55 11.11
N ARG A 303 -11.86 2.71 11.55
CA ARG A 303 -11.10 3.95 11.46
C ARG A 303 -10.85 4.37 10.01
N PHE A 304 -10.40 3.44 9.16
CA PHE A 304 -10.18 3.70 7.74
C PHE A 304 -11.44 4.25 7.06
N CYS A 305 -12.57 3.58 7.23
CA CYS A 305 -13.83 3.99 6.62
C CYS A 305 -14.37 5.31 7.19
N SER A 306 -14.18 5.56 8.48
CA SER A 306 -14.56 6.85 9.09
C SER A 306 -13.79 8.01 8.46
N GLN A 307 -12.47 7.89 8.32
CA GLN A 307 -11.65 8.93 7.67
C GLN A 307 -12.14 9.23 6.22
N VAL A 308 -12.52 8.18 5.49
CA VAL A 308 -13.04 8.35 4.12
C VAL A 308 -14.43 9.01 4.14
N LEU A 309 -15.31 8.64 5.06
CA LEU A 309 -16.63 9.26 5.21
C LEU A 309 -16.53 10.74 5.58
N ASP A 310 -15.64 11.09 6.50
CA ASP A 310 -15.37 12.47 6.90
C ASP A 310 -14.98 13.33 5.68
N GLU A 311 -14.19 12.78 4.77
CA GLU A 311 -13.80 13.49 3.55
C GLU A 311 -14.91 13.53 2.47
N ILE A 312 -15.82 12.56 2.44
CA ILE A 312 -17.03 12.64 1.59
C ILE A 312 -17.90 13.83 2.04
N GLU A 313 -18.04 14.03 3.34
CA GLU A 313 -18.91 15.05 3.94
C GLU A 313 -18.21 16.42 4.10
N SER A 314 -16.90 16.43 4.09
CA SER A 314 -16.09 17.63 4.30
C SER A 314 -16.50 18.77 3.35
N LYS A 315 -16.62 19.96 3.89
CA LYS A 315 -16.84 21.20 3.12
C LYS A 315 -15.52 21.83 2.65
N TYR A 316 -14.40 21.30 3.12
CA TYR A 316 -13.08 21.83 2.79
C TYR A 316 -12.77 21.53 1.32
N SER A 317 -12.57 22.56 0.54
CA SER A 317 -12.00 22.51 -0.81
C SER A 317 -10.83 23.51 -0.81
N PRO A 318 -9.58 23.04 -0.87
CA PRO A 318 -8.45 23.94 -0.92
C PRO A 318 -8.53 24.79 -2.18
N ASP A 319 -8.44 26.10 -2.02
CA ASP A 319 -8.28 26.98 -3.17
C ASP A 319 -6.87 26.82 -3.74
N LEU A 320 -6.79 26.12 -4.85
CA LEU A 320 -5.54 25.83 -5.54
C LEU A 320 -5.35 26.79 -6.71
N ALA A 321 -5.54 28.05 -6.45
CA ALA A 321 -5.49 29.08 -7.48
C ALA A 321 -4.26 29.01 -8.38
N GLU A 322 -3.15 28.38 -7.94
CA GLU A 322 -1.94 28.27 -8.76
C GLU A 322 -1.03 27.09 -8.39
N ILE A 323 -1.49 25.85 -8.59
CA ILE A 323 -0.51 24.77 -8.74
C ILE A 323 -0.02 24.82 -10.18
N THR A 324 1.04 25.55 -10.44
CA THR A 324 1.71 25.53 -11.74
C THR A 324 2.35 24.15 -11.92
N PRO A 325 1.89 23.33 -12.90
CA PRO A 325 2.47 22.01 -13.10
C PRO A 325 3.96 22.15 -13.39
N ASN A 326 4.81 21.50 -12.62
CA ASN A 326 6.22 21.42 -12.98
C ASN A 326 6.38 20.41 -14.15
N ASN A 327 6.06 20.86 -15.36
CA ASN A 327 6.09 20.05 -16.56
C ASN A 327 7.47 19.43 -16.84
N ARG A 328 8.56 20.00 -16.33
CA ARG A 328 9.91 19.43 -16.47
C ARG A 328 10.11 18.21 -15.60
N LEU A 329 9.65 18.23 -14.34
CA LEU A 329 9.69 17.05 -13.45
C LEU A 329 8.80 15.93 -14.00
N PHE A 330 7.61 16.29 -14.51
CA PHE A 330 6.72 15.33 -15.18
C PHE A 330 7.41 14.65 -16.37
N LEU A 331 8.03 15.41 -17.27
CA LEU A 331 8.72 14.88 -18.44
C LEU A 331 9.94 14.04 -18.05
N HIS A 332 10.68 14.45 -17.02
CA HIS A 332 11.85 13.73 -16.54
C HIS A 332 11.47 12.40 -15.88
N ALA A 333 10.48 12.40 -15.01
CA ALA A 333 9.97 11.18 -14.39
C ALA A 333 9.35 10.23 -15.44
N ALA A 334 8.55 10.75 -16.38
CA ALA A 334 8.00 9.96 -17.49
C ALA A 334 9.08 9.38 -18.40
N ALA A 335 10.18 10.10 -18.63
CA ALA A 335 11.31 9.61 -19.41
C ALA A 335 12.09 8.52 -18.69
N GLN A 336 12.25 8.61 -17.36
CA GLN A 336 12.93 7.59 -16.54
C GLN A 336 12.07 6.31 -16.38
N GLU A 337 10.76 6.42 -16.28
CA GLU A 337 9.87 5.26 -16.13
C GLU A 337 9.44 4.62 -17.45
N SER A 338 9.47 5.36 -18.55
CA SER A 338 9.10 4.89 -19.89
C SER A 338 9.82 3.58 -20.29
N PRO A 339 11.12 3.37 -20.02
CA PRO A 339 11.80 2.11 -20.35
C PRO A 339 11.29 0.91 -19.54
N HIS A 340 10.82 1.12 -18.32
CA HIS A 340 10.39 0.03 -17.43
C HIS A 340 8.91 -0.33 -17.56
N TYR A 341 8.05 0.63 -17.85
CA TYR A 341 6.60 0.43 -17.89
C TYR A 341 6.03 0.37 -19.31
N TRP A 342 6.47 1.23 -20.23
CA TRP A 342 5.93 1.37 -21.57
C TRP A 342 6.85 0.81 -22.68
N GLY A 343 8.14 0.69 -22.44
CA GLY A 343 9.16 0.35 -23.43
C GLY A 343 9.23 -1.13 -23.80
N ARG A 344 8.40 -2.01 -23.23
CA ARG A 344 8.34 -3.43 -23.60
C ARG A 344 7.05 -3.71 -24.37
N PRO A 345 7.13 -4.28 -25.60
CA PRO A 345 5.95 -4.73 -26.36
C PRO A 345 4.98 -5.60 -25.56
N VAL A 346 5.54 -6.37 -24.59
CA VAL A 346 4.77 -7.20 -23.64
C VAL A 346 3.82 -6.38 -22.77
N ASN A 347 4.20 -5.17 -22.37
CA ASN A 347 3.34 -4.33 -21.52
C ASN A 347 2.22 -3.68 -22.34
N LEU A 348 2.50 -3.29 -23.56
CA LEU A 348 1.47 -2.82 -24.50
C LEU A 348 0.47 -3.95 -24.80
N TYR A 349 0.95 -5.16 -25.05
CA TYR A 349 0.08 -6.32 -25.28
C TYR A 349 -0.76 -6.67 -24.04
N ARG A 350 -0.17 -6.68 -22.83
CA ARG A 350 -0.92 -6.88 -21.57
C ARG A 350 -1.94 -5.78 -21.35
N PHE A 351 -1.59 -4.55 -21.64
CA PHE A 351 -2.47 -3.40 -21.60
C PHE A 351 -3.68 -3.60 -22.52
N ILE A 352 -3.46 -3.89 -23.81
CA ILE A 352 -4.53 -4.15 -24.77
C ILE A 352 -5.39 -5.34 -24.35
N LYS A 353 -4.78 -6.47 -23.95
CA LYS A 353 -5.48 -7.68 -23.50
C LYS A 353 -6.33 -7.46 -22.26
N THR A 354 -5.80 -6.71 -21.27
CA THR A 354 -6.55 -6.40 -20.03
C THR A 354 -7.73 -5.49 -20.34
N ASN A 355 -7.53 -4.51 -21.21
CA ASN A 355 -8.56 -3.55 -21.55
C ASN A 355 -9.66 -4.15 -22.44
N LEU A 356 -9.32 -5.01 -23.38
CA LEU A 356 -10.31 -5.77 -24.17
C LEU A 356 -11.15 -6.70 -23.30
N LYS A 357 -10.59 -7.28 -22.25
CA LYS A 357 -11.34 -8.13 -21.31
C LYS A 357 -12.44 -7.39 -20.53
N TYR A 358 -12.32 -6.07 -20.38
CA TYR A 358 -13.28 -5.23 -19.64
C TYR A 358 -14.09 -4.32 -20.56
N ALA A 359 -13.87 -4.36 -21.87
CA ALA A 359 -14.61 -3.57 -22.86
C ALA A 359 -15.88 -4.29 -23.36
N PHE A 360 -16.00 -5.58 -23.08
CA PHE A 360 -17.14 -6.46 -23.33
C PHE A 360 -17.58 -7.09 -22.02
#